data_03fdb3d4cabb46a7b0fa1fe76f9bb890
#
_entry.id   03fdb3d4cabb46a7b0fa1fe76f9bb890
#
_cell.length_a   1.000
_cell.length_b   1.000
_cell.length_c   1.000
_cell.angle_alpha   90.00
_cell.angle_beta   90.00
_cell.angle_gamma   90.00
#
_symmetry.space_group_name_H-M   'P 1'
#
loop_
_entity.id
_entity.type
_entity.pdbx_description
1 polymer ?
#
loop_
_entity_poly.entity_id
_entity_poly.type
_entity_poly.pdbx_seq_one_letter_code
_entity_poly.pdbx_strand_id
1 'polypeptide(L)'
;MFSLNKNNKTKNILSLILYCFLVISLFAHFFYCIGKVPPSHYVSKNNILSAVSASANIFNINSNTTLNENISVYEEKLTKFISSAFNERNNSFLNGSVYKLYNYYGTSDANAKYSLDYEFKRIAYLRDWSLERSIIFTSINSLVIINKVTKNNNKIIVNLDEYYNFNYIHNKQFASNKFSFTIPHILTLYSYTNDLGEECFIIDKDYYSDVFNDELNDYNFYLTETSLPYTKKINPNYKVSEQFNKNDIIRFDKSLFTDHKAIISGYDSNGYPLIDSNSFNISNMPFDLGWKEKNIKLSY
;
A
#
# COMPACT_ATOMS: atom_id res chain seq x y z
N MET A 1 -23.68 53.43 38.77
CA MET A 1 -24.01 52.97 37.42
C MET A 1 -22.82 52.22 36.80
N PHE A 2 -22.38 51.09 37.36
CA PHE A 2 -21.31 50.25 36.79
C PHE A 2 -21.44 48.82 37.33
N SER A 3 -22.36 48.01 36.81
CA SER A 3 -22.46 46.62 37.20
C SER A 3 -22.85 45.64 36.08
N LEU A 4 -22.83 46.06 34.82
CA LEU A 4 -23.35 45.29 33.69
C LEU A 4 -22.31 44.59 32.80
N ASN A 5 -21.01 44.67 33.11
CA ASN A 5 -19.98 44.15 32.22
C ASN A 5 -19.26 42.86 32.69
N LYS A 6 -19.57 42.34 33.86
CA LYS A 6 -18.92 41.12 34.42
C LYS A 6 -19.58 39.81 33.90
N ASN A 7 -20.87 39.83 33.60
CA ASN A 7 -21.62 38.64 33.16
C ASN A 7 -21.34 38.22 31.74
N ASN A 8 -20.95 39.14 30.85
CA ASN A 8 -20.65 38.80 29.45
C ASN A 8 -19.29 38.17 29.27
N LYS A 9 -18.27 38.57 30.07
CA LYS A 9 -16.94 37.94 30.03
C LYS A 9 -16.98 36.50 30.46
N THR A 10 -17.72 36.18 31.52
CA THR A 10 -17.86 34.79 32.01
C THR A 10 -18.64 33.90 31.06
N LYS A 11 -19.67 34.39 30.37
CA LYS A 11 -20.36 33.66 29.34
C LYS A 11 -19.46 33.37 28.12
N ASN A 12 -18.65 34.31 27.68
CA ASN A 12 -17.73 34.12 26.57
C ASN A 12 -16.60 33.14 26.91
N ILE A 13 -16.08 33.15 28.14
CA ILE A 13 -15.08 32.19 28.62
C ILE A 13 -15.67 30.77 28.66
N LEU A 14 -16.90 30.64 29.20
CA LEU A 14 -17.58 29.34 29.27
C LEU A 14 -17.88 28.77 27.88
N SER A 15 -18.28 29.61 26.94
CA SER A 15 -18.49 29.23 25.53
C SER A 15 -17.18 28.80 24.86
N LEU A 16 -16.07 29.47 25.12
CA LEU A 16 -14.77 29.11 24.57
C LEU A 16 -14.29 27.76 25.13
N ILE A 17 -14.46 27.52 26.43
CA ILE A 17 -14.12 26.25 27.07
C ILE A 17 -14.96 25.12 26.48
N LEU A 18 -16.27 25.33 26.30
CA LEU A 18 -17.15 24.31 25.70
C LEU A 18 -16.75 23.98 24.25
N TYR A 19 -16.37 25.01 23.47
CA TYR A 19 -15.87 24.82 22.12
C TYR A 19 -14.57 24.03 22.07
N CYS A 20 -13.61 24.32 22.96
CA CYS A 20 -12.38 23.56 23.08
C CYS A 20 -12.64 22.09 23.44
N PHE A 21 -13.56 21.80 24.37
CA PHE A 21 -13.95 20.43 24.71
C PHE A 21 -14.59 19.70 23.54
N LEU A 22 -15.41 20.36 22.75
CA LEU A 22 -16.06 19.79 21.57
C LEU A 22 -15.03 19.46 20.48
N VAL A 23 -14.06 20.32 20.24
CA VAL A 23 -12.96 20.09 19.29
C VAL A 23 -12.08 18.93 19.75
N ILE A 24 -11.69 18.87 21.05
CA ILE A 24 -10.90 17.78 21.61
C ILE A 24 -11.66 16.45 21.52
N SER A 25 -12.96 16.44 21.81
CA SER A 25 -13.81 15.24 21.68
C SER A 25 -13.91 14.75 20.25
N LEU A 26 -14.03 15.65 19.28
CA LEU A 26 -14.04 15.31 17.84
C LEU A 26 -12.69 14.72 17.40
N PHE A 27 -11.58 15.30 17.84
CA PHE A 27 -10.24 14.76 17.58
C PHE A 27 -10.06 13.38 18.23
N ALA A 28 -10.45 13.22 19.49
CA ALA A 28 -10.38 11.93 20.19
C ALA A 28 -11.22 10.86 19.49
N HIS A 29 -12.41 11.21 18.99
CA HIS A 29 -13.27 10.30 18.23
C HIS A 29 -12.67 9.94 16.87
N PHE A 30 -12.06 10.90 16.18
CA PHE A 30 -11.35 10.69 14.93
C PHE A 30 -10.16 9.73 15.11
N PHE A 31 -9.33 9.92 16.15
CA PHE A 31 -8.23 9.02 16.46
C PHE A 31 -8.71 7.64 16.94
N TYR A 32 -9.82 7.56 17.67
CA TYR A 32 -10.42 6.28 18.06
C TYR A 32 -10.92 5.48 16.85
N CYS A 33 -11.46 6.15 15.84
CA CYS A 33 -11.89 5.49 14.60
C CYS A 33 -10.71 5.06 13.73
N ILE A 34 -9.59 5.82 13.71
CA ILE A 34 -8.37 5.46 12.99
C ILE A 34 -7.61 4.32 13.70
N GLY A 35 -7.64 4.27 15.04
CA GLY A 35 -6.94 3.26 15.85
C GLY A 35 -7.53 1.86 15.83
N LYS A 36 -8.70 1.64 15.21
CA LYS A 36 -9.30 0.31 15.03
C LYS A 36 -8.89 -0.32 13.69
N VAL A 37 -7.61 -0.37 13.41
CA VAL A 37 -7.09 -1.36 12.46
C VAL A 37 -7.04 -2.69 13.22
N PRO A 38 -7.73 -3.75 12.77
CA PRO A 38 -7.68 -5.04 13.44
C PRO A 38 -6.22 -5.53 13.49
N PRO A 39 -5.79 -6.17 14.58
CA PRO A 39 -4.45 -6.72 14.68
C PRO A 39 -4.23 -7.71 13.55
N SER A 40 -3.14 -7.54 12.81
CA SER A 40 -2.69 -8.48 11.78
C SER A 40 -2.48 -9.85 12.40
N HIS A 41 -3.25 -10.86 11.97
CA HIS A 41 -2.97 -12.24 12.31
C HIS A 41 -1.68 -12.68 11.61
N TYR A 42 -0.65 -12.94 12.39
CA TYR A 42 0.62 -13.50 11.93
C TYR A 42 0.40 -14.91 11.35
N VAL A 43 0.65 -15.08 10.07
CA VAL A 43 0.72 -16.38 9.44
C VAL A 43 2.19 -16.80 9.39
N SER A 44 2.51 -17.90 10.09
CA SER A 44 3.86 -18.51 10.09
C SER A 44 4.27 -18.95 8.68
N LYS A 45 5.56 -18.78 8.35
CA LYS A 45 6.18 -19.16 7.05
C LYS A 45 5.89 -20.59 6.55
N ASN A 46 5.43 -21.48 7.42
CA ASN A 46 5.19 -22.90 7.09
C ASN A 46 3.77 -23.18 6.55
N ASN A 47 2.89 -22.18 6.44
CA ASN A 47 1.49 -22.38 6.09
C ASN A 47 1.08 -21.85 4.70
N ILE A 48 2.02 -21.43 3.86
CA ILE A 48 1.67 -20.90 2.52
C ILE A 48 1.06 -21.99 1.62
N LEU A 49 1.49 -23.24 1.76
CA LEU A 49 0.92 -24.37 1.01
C LEU A 49 -0.42 -24.88 1.59
N SER A 50 -0.68 -24.67 2.88
CA SER A 50 -1.96 -25.03 3.51
C SER A 50 -3.02 -23.92 3.38
N ALA A 51 -2.63 -22.66 3.18
CA ALA A 51 -3.56 -21.54 2.98
C ALA A 51 -4.31 -21.63 1.65
N VAL A 52 -3.68 -22.21 0.61
CA VAL A 52 -4.34 -22.46 -0.68
C VAL A 52 -5.44 -23.51 -0.57
N SER A 53 -5.31 -24.45 0.36
CA SER A 53 -6.36 -25.48 0.63
C SER A 53 -7.34 -25.05 1.73
N ALA A 54 -7.01 -24.08 2.58
CA ALA A 54 -7.88 -23.60 3.67
C ALA A 54 -8.89 -22.54 3.22
N SER A 55 -8.62 -21.79 2.15
CA SER A 55 -9.59 -20.85 1.58
C SER A 55 -10.83 -21.53 0.99
N ALA A 56 -10.75 -22.84 0.71
CA ALA A 56 -11.90 -23.63 0.26
C ALA A 56 -12.88 -24.04 1.38
N ASN A 57 -12.53 -23.86 2.67
CA ASN A 57 -13.31 -24.41 3.78
C ASN A 57 -13.99 -23.38 4.71
N ILE A 58 -13.96 -22.07 4.41
CA ILE A 58 -14.56 -21.06 5.31
C ILE A 58 -16.03 -20.76 4.99
N PHE A 59 -16.59 -21.29 3.92
CA PHE A 59 -18.00 -21.13 3.60
C PHE A 59 -18.82 -22.37 3.89
N ASN A 60 -19.15 -22.57 5.17
CA ASN A 60 -20.20 -23.50 5.54
C ASN A 60 -21.54 -22.75 5.50
N ILE A 61 -22.11 -22.59 4.30
CA ILE A 61 -23.49 -22.18 4.12
C ILE A 61 -24.28 -23.39 3.60
N ASN A 62 -25.09 -23.95 4.48
CA ASN A 62 -26.12 -24.90 4.12
C ASN A 62 -27.12 -24.23 3.16
N SER A 63 -26.97 -24.42 1.84
CA SER A 63 -28.05 -24.38 0.87
C SER A 63 -27.60 -24.65 -0.55
N ASN A 64 -28.20 -25.63 -1.18
CA ASN A 64 -28.35 -25.93 -2.63
C ASN A 64 -27.10 -25.81 -3.52
N THR A 65 -26.66 -26.92 -4.08
CA THR A 65 -25.52 -27.11 -4.99
C THR A 65 -25.40 -26.09 -6.13
N THR A 66 -26.49 -25.58 -6.67
CA THR A 66 -26.50 -24.56 -7.73
C THR A 66 -26.06 -23.16 -7.26
N LEU A 67 -26.26 -22.81 -6.00
CA LEU A 67 -25.80 -21.54 -5.43
C LEU A 67 -24.28 -21.54 -5.22
N ASN A 68 -23.69 -22.66 -4.86
CA ASN A 68 -22.25 -22.79 -4.63
C ASN A 68 -21.43 -22.67 -5.93
N GLU A 69 -21.93 -23.24 -7.04
CA GLU A 69 -21.26 -23.11 -8.35
C GLU A 69 -21.24 -21.63 -8.83
N ASN A 70 -22.35 -20.91 -8.66
CA ASN A 70 -22.44 -19.50 -9.03
C ASN A 70 -21.55 -18.58 -8.17
N ILE A 71 -21.40 -18.87 -6.88
CA ILE A 71 -20.51 -18.12 -5.99
C ILE A 71 -19.05 -18.36 -6.38
N SER A 72 -18.64 -19.60 -6.64
CA SER A 72 -17.29 -19.95 -7.07
C SER A 72 -16.90 -19.27 -8.39
N VAL A 73 -17.79 -19.27 -9.38
CA VAL A 73 -17.56 -18.62 -10.68
C VAL A 73 -17.45 -17.09 -10.51
N TYR A 74 -18.24 -16.50 -9.63
CA TYR A 74 -18.19 -15.07 -9.36
C TYR A 74 -16.87 -14.67 -8.69
N GLU A 75 -16.45 -15.42 -7.69
CA GLU A 75 -15.16 -15.20 -6.99
C GLU A 75 -13.98 -15.37 -7.94
N GLU A 76 -14.02 -16.32 -8.84
CA GLU A 76 -12.99 -16.50 -9.87
C GLU A 76 -12.90 -15.30 -10.80
N LYS A 77 -14.03 -14.77 -11.29
CA LYS A 77 -14.08 -13.57 -12.13
C LYS A 77 -13.49 -12.36 -11.40
N LEU A 78 -13.86 -12.19 -10.12
CA LEU A 78 -13.37 -11.09 -9.29
C LEU A 78 -11.86 -11.19 -9.06
N THR A 79 -11.38 -12.39 -8.71
CA THR A 79 -9.96 -12.66 -8.50
C THR A 79 -9.16 -12.40 -9.78
N LYS A 80 -9.67 -12.83 -10.93
CA LYS A 80 -9.05 -12.59 -12.25
C LYS A 80 -8.96 -11.11 -12.57
N PHE A 81 -10.04 -10.35 -12.30
CA PHE A 81 -10.05 -8.90 -12.53
C PHE A 81 -9.00 -8.19 -11.65
N ILE A 82 -8.99 -8.44 -10.34
CA ILE A 82 -8.05 -7.82 -9.39
C ILE A 82 -6.61 -8.18 -9.73
N SER A 83 -6.34 -9.47 -10.00
CA SER A 83 -5.01 -9.93 -10.40
C SER A 83 -4.54 -9.27 -11.70
N SER A 84 -5.46 -9.07 -12.67
CA SER A 84 -5.14 -8.39 -13.92
C SER A 84 -4.82 -6.91 -13.69
N ALA A 85 -5.57 -6.22 -12.84
CA ALA A 85 -5.31 -4.83 -12.48
C ALA A 85 -3.92 -4.66 -11.82
N PHE A 86 -3.60 -5.54 -10.86
CA PHE A 86 -2.33 -5.49 -10.15
C PHE A 86 -1.15 -5.90 -11.04
N ASN A 87 -1.33 -6.85 -11.93
CA ASN A 87 -0.32 -7.19 -12.94
C ASN A 87 -0.06 -6.02 -13.90
N GLU A 88 -1.09 -5.30 -14.34
CA GLU A 88 -0.89 -4.13 -15.19
C GLU A 88 -0.17 -3.01 -14.44
N ARG A 89 -0.48 -2.80 -13.16
CA ARG A 89 0.28 -1.88 -12.30
C ARG A 89 1.75 -2.29 -12.20
N ASN A 90 2.05 -3.58 -12.00
CA ASN A 90 3.40 -4.10 -11.94
C ASN A 90 4.15 -3.91 -13.26
N ASN A 91 3.48 -4.10 -14.40
CA ASN A 91 4.04 -3.77 -15.70
C ASN A 91 4.36 -2.28 -15.84
N SER A 92 3.52 -1.42 -15.29
CA SER A 92 3.74 0.02 -15.29
C SER A 92 4.97 0.43 -14.46
N PHE A 93 5.27 -0.26 -13.37
CA PHE A 93 6.55 -0.07 -12.64
C PHE A 93 7.75 -0.38 -13.53
N LEU A 94 7.68 -1.41 -14.35
CA LEU A 94 8.80 -1.82 -15.20
C LEU A 94 9.00 -0.88 -16.39
N ASN A 95 7.94 -0.46 -17.07
CA ASN A 95 8.02 0.27 -18.33
C ASN A 95 7.60 1.75 -18.27
N GLY A 96 6.92 2.17 -17.20
CA GLY A 96 6.41 3.53 -17.01
C GLY A 96 5.13 3.85 -17.77
N SER A 97 4.61 2.94 -18.58
CA SER A 97 3.36 3.12 -19.33
C SER A 97 2.16 2.89 -18.39
N VAL A 98 1.24 3.83 -18.33
CA VAL A 98 0.11 3.80 -17.36
C VAL A 98 -1.27 3.84 -18.03
N TYR A 99 -1.33 3.97 -19.37
CA TYR A 99 -2.60 4.17 -20.06
C TYR A 99 -3.59 3.01 -19.85
N LYS A 100 -3.11 1.77 -19.68
CA LYS A 100 -3.96 0.60 -19.44
C LYS A 100 -4.57 0.57 -18.04
N LEU A 101 -4.01 1.29 -17.05
CA LEU A 101 -4.58 1.38 -15.71
C LEU A 101 -5.95 2.03 -15.72
N TYR A 102 -6.23 2.92 -16.69
CA TYR A 102 -7.56 3.51 -16.87
C TYR A 102 -8.66 2.48 -17.20
N ASN A 103 -8.30 1.27 -17.61
CA ASN A 103 -9.26 0.18 -17.83
C ASN A 103 -9.69 -0.49 -16.53
N TYR A 104 -8.98 -0.28 -15.43
CA TYR A 104 -9.23 -0.92 -14.17
C TYR A 104 -9.71 0.03 -13.08
N TYR A 105 -9.29 1.30 -13.14
CA TYR A 105 -9.65 2.32 -12.16
C TYR A 105 -10.68 3.28 -12.73
N GLY A 106 -11.72 3.56 -11.93
CA GLY A 106 -12.68 4.60 -12.24
C GLY A 106 -12.04 5.98 -12.23
N THR A 107 -12.58 6.87 -13.04
CA THR A 107 -12.15 8.27 -13.10
C THR A 107 -13.30 9.25 -12.91
N SER A 108 -14.51 8.72 -12.69
CA SER A 108 -15.75 9.51 -12.66
C SER A 108 -15.98 10.25 -11.35
N ASP A 109 -15.38 9.81 -10.27
CA ASP A 109 -15.45 10.48 -8.98
C ASP A 109 -14.08 10.76 -8.35
N ALA A 110 -14.09 11.58 -7.29
CA ALA A 110 -12.86 12.02 -6.63
C ALA A 110 -12.11 10.87 -5.93
N ASN A 111 -12.80 9.83 -5.45
CA ASN A 111 -12.16 8.71 -4.75
C ASN A 111 -11.41 7.80 -5.71
N ALA A 112 -12.06 7.46 -6.83
CA ALA A 112 -11.47 6.63 -7.88
C ALA A 112 -10.25 7.32 -8.50
N LYS A 113 -10.39 8.61 -8.80
CA LYS A 113 -9.27 9.44 -9.28
C LYS A 113 -8.13 9.49 -8.27
N TYR A 114 -8.43 9.67 -6.97
CA TYR A 114 -7.41 9.69 -5.93
C TYR A 114 -6.63 8.36 -5.87
N SER A 115 -7.32 7.22 -5.93
CA SER A 115 -6.67 5.90 -5.90
C SER A 115 -5.75 5.69 -7.10
N LEU A 116 -6.19 6.09 -8.30
CA LEU A 116 -5.37 6.02 -9.51
C LEU A 116 -4.16 6.96 -9.46
N ASP A 117 -4.35 8.21 -9.04
CA ASP A 117 -3.27 9.19 -8.88
C ASP A 117 -2.23 8.73 -7.84
N TYR A 118 -2.69 8.04 -6.78
CA TYR A 118 -1.80 7.44 -5.80
C TYR A 118 -0.94 6.33 -6.39
N GLU A 119 -1.52 5.44 -7.20
CA GLU A 119 -0.75 4.42 -7.93
C GLU A 119 0.25 5.04 -8.92
N PHE A 120 -0.11 6.10 -9.62
CA PHE A 120 0.82 6.83 -10.48
C PHE A 120 2.01 7.37 -9.68
N LYS A 121 1.74 7.92 -8.51
CA LYS A 121 2.76 8.44 -7.61
C LYS A 121 3.71 7.34 -7.14
N ARG A 122 3.18 6.17 -6.75
CA ARG A 122 3.99 4.99 -6.37
C ARG A 122 4.88 4.51 -7.50
N ILE A 123 4.30 4.36 -8.70
CA ILE A 123 5.04 3.91 -9.89
C ILE A 123 6.18 4.87 -10.21
N ALA A 124 5.90 6.17 -10.25
CA ALA A 124 6.91 7.18 -10.55
C ALA A 124 8.03 7.19 -9.49
N TYR A 125 7.68 7.17 -8.21
CA TYR A 125 8.64 7.10 -7.12
C TYR A 125 9.56 5.87 -7.23
N LEU A 126 9.00 4.68 -7.39
CA LEU A 126 9.76 3.44 -7.43
C LEU A 126 10.74 3.42 -8.62
N ARG A 127 10.29 3.92 -9.76
CA ARG A 127 11.12 4.05 -10.97
C ARG A 127 12.27 5.03 -10.76
N ASP A 128 11.99 6.22 -10.23
CA ASP A 128 13.01 7.24 -9.97
C ASP A 128 14.01 6.79 -8.89
N TRP A 129 13.53 6.15 -7.82
CA TRP A 129 14.36 5.57 -6.78
C TRP A 129 15.34 4.53 -7.36
N SER A 130 14.86 3.64 -8.21
CA SER A 130 15.68 2.60 -8.82
C SER A 130 16.72 3.19 -9.79
N LEU A 131 16.31 4.16 -10.62
CA LEU A 131 17.19 4.83 -11.56
C LEU A 131 18.35 5.56 -10.84
N GLU A 132 18.04 6.33 -9.82
CA GLU A 132 19.02 7.08 -9.03
C GLU A 132 20.10 6.15 -8.44
N ARG A 133 19.72 4.94 -8.03
CA ARG A 133 20.61 3.93 -7.43
C ARG A 133 21.23 2.96 -8.44
N SER A 134 21.02 3.20 -9.71
CA SER A 134 21.49 2.29 -10.78
C SER A 134 20.97 0.86 -10.62
N ILE A 135 19.76 0.72 -10.07
CA ILE A 135 19.02 -0.54 -9.94
C ILE A 135 18.08 -0.69 -11.14
N ILE A 136 18.00 -1.90 -11.67
CA ILE A 136 17.08 -2.26 -12.75
C ILE A 136 16.18 -3.37 -12.22
N PHE A 137 14.89 -3.11 -12.10
CA PHE A 137 13.90 -4.14 -11.82
C PHE A 137 13.73 -5.04 -13.04
N THR A 138 13.95 -6.34 -12.84
CA THR A 138 13.83 -7.36 -13.91
C THR A 138 12.46 -8.02 -13.91
N SER A 139 11.84 -8.13 -12.75
CA SER A 139 10.42 -8.53 -12.65
C SER A 139 9.80 -8.02 -11.35
N ILE A 140 8.51 -7.75 -11.41
CA ILE A 140 7.67 -7.43 -10.27
C ILE A 140 6.41 -8.28 -10.40
N ASN A 141 6.14 -9.11 -9.40
CA ASN A 141 5.02 -10.03 -9.42
C ASN A 141 4.21 -9.87 -8.13
N SER A 142 2.91 -10.00 -8.25
CA SER A 142 1.99 -10.02 -7.12
C SER A 142 1.20 -11.31 -7.10
N LEU A 143 1.02 -11.86 -5.89
CA LEU A 143 0.02 -12.88 -5.60
C LEU A 143 -1.07 -12.23 -4.74
N VAL A 144 -2.31 -12.32 -5.19
CA VAL A 144 -3.48 -11.77 -4.50
C VAL A 144 -4.21 -12.91 -3.78
N ILE A 145 -4.46 -12.73 -2.48
CA ILE A 145 -5.29 -13.63 -1.68
C ILE A 145 -6.48 -12.85 -1.17
N ILE A 146 -7.68 -13.20 -1.63
CA ILE A 146 -8.92 -12.59 -1.17
C ILE A 146 -9.33 -13.22 0.15
N ASN A 147 -9.45 -12.38 1.19
CA ASN A 147 -9.82 -12.80 2.54
C ASN A 147 -11.33 -12.70 2.78
N LYS A 148 -11.98 -11.70 2.17
CA LYS A 148 -13.41 -11.46 2.34
C LYS A 148 -13.97 -10.65 1.18
N VAL A 149 -15.17 -11.05 0.74
CA VAL A 149 -15.99 -10.30 -0.21
C VAL A 149 -17.33 -9.95 0.41
N THR A 150 -17.76 -8.71 0.25
CA THR A 150 -19.10 -8.25 0.63
C THR A 150 -19.72 -7.51 -0.54
N LYS A 151 -20.86 -8.01 -1.05
CA LYS A 151 -21.58 -7.40 -2.18
C LYS A 151 -22.87 -6.76 -1.67
N ASN A 152 -23.10 -5.51 -2.06
CA ASN A 152 -24.36 -4.80 -1.83
C ASN A 152 -24.76 -4.10 -3.13
N ASN A 153 -25.74 -4.65 -3.82
CA ASN A 153 -26.13 -4.26 -5.18
C ASN A 153 -24.91 -4.34 -6.14
N ASN A 154 -24.55 -3.22 -6.77
CA ASN A 154 -23.41 -3.12 -7.67
C ASN A 154 -22.09 -2.76 -6.96
N LYS A 155 -22.13 -2.45 -5.65
CA LYS A 155 -20.94 -2.15 -4.84
C LYS A 155 -20.39 -3.42 -4.21
N ILE A 156 -19.10 -3.64 -4.36
CA ILE A 156 -18.38 -4.80 -3.83
C ILE A 156 -17.21 -4.30 -3.00
N ILE A 157 -17.10 -4.80 -1.77
CA ILE A 157 -15.96 -4.53 -0.88
C ILE A 157 -15.17 -5.82 -0.78
N VAL A 158 -13.87 -5.75 -1.09
CA VAL A 158 -12.95 -6.88 -1.06
C VAL A 158 -11.81 -6.57 -0.10
N ASN A 159 -11.64 -7.41 0.92
CA ASN A 159 -10.45 -7.42 1.76
C ASN A 159 -9.50 -8.48 1.20
N LEU A 160 -8.28 -8.11 0.93
CA LEU A 160 -7.27 -8.99 0.37
C LEU A 160 -5.88 -8.67 0.88
N ASP A 161 -4.97 -9.64 0.75
CA ASP A 161 -3.54 -9.46 0.92
C ASP A 161 -2.84 -9.56 -0.43
N GLU A 162 -1.98 -8.61 -0.73
CA GLU A 162 -1.11 -8.63 -1.89
C GLU A 162 0.32 -8.96 -1.45
N TYR A 163 0.86 -10.06 -1.96
CA TYR A 163 2.23 -10.52 -1.74
C TYR A 163 3.08 -10.08 -2.92
N TYR A 164 3.94 -9.09 -2.71
CA TYR A 164 4.88 -8.60 -3.71
C TYR A 164 6.18 -9.39 -3.71
N ASN A 165 6.68 -9.64 -4.93
CA ASN A 165 8.02 -10.17 -5.16
C ASN A 165 8.71 -9.34 -6.23
N PHE A 166 9.83 -8.76 -5.89
CA PHE A 166 10.66 -7.95 -6.76
C PHE A 166 11.97 -8.68 -7.04
N ASN A 167 12.36 -8.74 -8.32
CA ASN A 167 13.70 -9.12 -8.71
C ASN A 167 14.40 -7.93 -9.36
N TYR A 168 15.67 -7.75 -9.05
CA TYR A 168 16.45 -6.65 -9.58
C TYR A 168 17.92 -7.02 -9.74
N ILE A 169 18.60 -6.25 -10.58
CA ILE A 169 20.06 -6.29 -10.77
C ILE A 169 20.60 -4.87 -10.61
N HIS A 170 21.86 -4.75 -10.25
CA HIS A 170 22.57 -3.49 -10.38
C HIS A 170 23.08 -3.31 -11.82
N ASN A 171 23.05 -2.08 -12.31
CA ASN A 171 23.56 -1.78 -13.65
C ASN A 171 25.03 -2.25 -13.78
N LYS A 172 25.34 -2.97 -14.85
CA LYS A 172 26.63 -3.61 -15.13
C LYS A 172 26.96 -4.87 -14.29
N GLN A 173 26.01 -5.39 -13.53
CA GLN A 173 26.16 -6.65 -12.81
C GLN A 173 25.07 -7.63 -13.25
N PHE A 174 25.41 -8.93 -13.22
CA PHE A 174 24.46 -9.99 -13.61
C PHE A 174 23.86 -10.74 -12.43
N ALA A 175 24.33 -10.46 -11.21
CA ALA A 175 23.77 -11.11 -10.03
C ALA A 175 22.35 -10.59 -9.76
N SER A 176 21.40 -11.50 -9.73
CA SER A 176 20.00 -11.19 -9.41
C SER A 176 19.80 -11.15 -7.92
N ASN A 177 19.17 -10.08 -7.45
CA ASN A 177 18.72 -9.91 -6.06
C ASN A 177 17.21 -9.93 -6.03
N LYS A 178 16.63 -10.23 -4.86
CA LYS A 178 15.19 -10.25 -4.67
C LYS A 178 14.79 -9.74 -3.30
N PHE A 179 13.62 -9.11 -3.25
CA PHE A 179 12.95 -8.79 -2.00
C PHE A 179 11.44 -9.01 -2.11
N SER A 180 10.78 -9.08 -0.97
CA SER A 180 9.34 -9.25 -0.90
C SER A 180 8.73 -8.53 0.29
N PHE A 181 7.46 -8.21 0.18
CA PHE A 181 6.64 -7.69 1.27
C PHE A 181 5.16 -7.98 1.01
N THR A 182 4.32 -7.76 2.02
CA THR A 182 2.86 -7.99 1.93
C THR A 182 2.12 -6.72 2.30
N ILE A 183 1.10 -6.37 1.51
CA ILE A 183 0.22 -5.23 1.78
C ILE A 183 -1.22 -5.74 1.90
N PRO A 184 -1.92 -5.45 3.01
CA PRO A 184 -3.36 -5.65 3.12
C PRO A 184 -4.11 -4.50 2.42
N HIS A 185 -5.10 -4.85 1.60
CA HIS A 185 -5.95 -3.91 0.87
C HIS A 185 -7.41 -4.03 1.26
N ILE A 186 -8.13 -2.92 1.19
CA ILE A 186 -9.58 -2.85 1.20
C ILE A 186 -10.02 -2.16 -0.10
N LEU A 187 -10.40 -2.98 -1.08
CA LEU A 187 -10.90 -2.47 -2.35
C LEU A 187 -12.41 -2.19 -2.26
N THR A 188 -12.82 -1.08 -2.84
CA THR A 188 -14.21 -0.86 -3.23
C THR A 188 -14.28 -0.94 -4.75
N LEU A 189 -15.09 -1.84 -5.25
CA LEU A 189 -15.35 -2.03 -6.66
C LEU A 189 -16.80 -1.72 -6.97
N TYR A 190 -17.07 -1.35 -8.23
CA TYR A 190 -18.44 -1.35 -8.77
C TYR A 190 -18.51 -2.35 -9.92
N SER A 191 -19.62 -3.11 -9.95
CA SER A 191 -19.96 -3.93 -11.11
C SER A 191 -20.92 -3.16 -12.04
N TYR A 192 -20.73 -3.36 -13.34
CA TYR A 192 -21.59 -2.84 -14.38
C TYR A 192 -21.73 -3.88 -15.50
N THR A 193 -22.75 -3.74 -16.34
CA THR A 193 -22.92 -4.61 -17.50
C THR A 193 -22.46 -3.87 -18.74
N ASN A 194 -21.57 -4.50 -19.51
CA ASN A 194 -21.11 -3.95 -20.80
C ASN A 194 -22.16 -4.14 -21.91
N ASP A 195 -21.89 -3.62 -23.08
CA ASP A 195 -22.80 -3.71 -24.25
C ASP A 195 -23.03 -5.15 -24.74
N LEU A 196 -22.19 -6.09 -24.34
CA LEU A 196 -22.33 -7.53 -24.64
C LEU A 196 -23.13 -8.28 -23.57
N GLY A 197 -23.62 -7.60 -22.55
CA GLY A 197 -24.35 -8.20 -21.43
C GLY A 197 -23.49 -8.88 -20.38
N GLU A 198 -22.15 -8.66 -20.40
CA GLU A 198 -21.22 -9.25 -19.47
C GLU A 198 -21.04 -8.36 -18.22
N GLU A 199 -20.98 -8.99 -17.04
CA GLU A 199 -20.62 -8.28 -15.80
C GLU A 199 -19.13 -7.93 -15.79
N CYS A 200 -18.84 -6.64 -15.71
CA CYS A 200 -17.52 -6.04 -15.61
C CYS A 200 -17.34 -5.35 -14.27
N PHE A 201 -16.11 -5.07 -13.90
CA PHE A 201 -15.76 -4.41 -12.65
C PHE A 201 -14.90 -3.18 -12.90
N ILE A 202 -14.93 -2.24 -11.96
CA ILE A 202 -14.04 -1.08 -11.91
C ILE A 202 -13.63 -0.81 -10.46
N ILE A 203 -12.37 -0.48 -10.22
CA ILE A 203 -11.87 -0.08 -8.90
C ILE A 203 -12.28 1.37 -8.67
N ASP A 204 -13.11 1.60 -7.65
CA ASP A 204 -13.52 2.91 -7.19
C ASP A 204 -12.56 3.44 -6.11
N LYS A 205 -12.15 2.55 -5.20
CA LYS A 205 -11.25 2.91 -4.13
C LYS A 205 -10.34 1.74 -3.78
N ASP A 206 -9.07 2.04 -3.66
CA ASP A 206 -8.06 1.15 -3.08
C ASP A 206 -7.48 1.80 -1.83
N TYR A 207 -7.76 1.22 -0.68
CA TYR A 207 -7.26 1.70 0.60
C TYR A 207 -6.29 0.68 1.20
N TYR A 208 -5.08 1.12 1.47
CA TYR A 208 -4.03 0.31 2.08
C TYR A 208 -2.96 1.17 2.76
N SER A 209 -2.23 0.55 3.71
CA SER A 209 -1.03 1.14 4.28
C SER A 209 0.15 0.79 3.40
N ASP A 210 0.78 1.80 2.81
CA ASP A 210 1.89 1.59 1.89
C ASP A 210 3.23 1.55 2.62
N VAL A 211 4.09 0.60 2.24
CA VAL A 211 5.48 0.55 2.71
C VAL A 211 6.29 1.77 2.26
N PHE A 212 5.87 2.45 1.18
CA PHE A 212 6.52 3.63 0.62
C PHE A 212 5.94 4.96 1.13
N ASN A 213 4.99 4.92 2.07
CA ASN A 213 4.19 6.08 2.46
C ASN A 213 5.03 7.28 2.94
N ASP A 214 6.16 7.04 3.61
CA ASP A 214 7.00 8.11 4.13
C ASP A 214 7.59 8.98 3.02
N GLU A 215 8.05 8.36 1.95
CA GLU A 215 8.59 9.04 0.78
C GLU A 215 7.51 9.60 -0.13
N LEU A 216 6.38 8.89 -0.25
CA LEU A 216 5.31 9.30 -1.15
C LEU A 216 4.60 10.59 -0.72
N ASN A 217 4.57 10.91 0.57
CA ASN A 217 3.90 12.12 1.05
C ASN A 217 4.43 13.40 0.37
N ASP A 218 5.75 13.51 0.22
CA ASP A 218 6.42 14.69 -0.35
C ASP A 218 6.86 14.49 -1.80
N TYR A 219 6.56 13.33 -2.40
CA TYR A 219 7.00 13.02 -3.75
C TYR A 219 6.11 13.65 -4.79
N ASN A 220 6.71 14.37 -5.73
CA ASN A 220 6.02 14.95 -6.88
C ASN A 220 6.36 14.17 -8.14
N PHE A 221 5.38 13.90 -8.96
CA PHE A 221 5.55 13.21 -10.23
C PHE A 221 5.01 14.01 -11.40
N TYR A 222 5.48 13.66 -12.57
CA TYR A 222 5.01 14.22 -13.83
C TYR A 222 4.35 13.13 -14.67
N LEU A 223 3.13 13.35 -15.09
CA LEU A 223 2.35 12.45 -15.92
C LEU A 223 2.21 13.04 -17.33
N THR A 224 2.56 12.25 -18.34
CA THR A 224 2.13 12.47 -19.72
C THR A 224 0.79 11.78 -19.95
N GLU A 225 0.21 11.90 -21.15
CA GLU A 225 -1.05 11.22 -21.47
C GLU A 225 -0.98 9.69 -21.28
N THR A 226 0.20 9.09 -21.42
CA THR A 226 0.36 7.63 -21.46
C THR A 226 1.42 7.08 -20.53
N SER A 227 2.27 7.92 -19.94
CA SER A 227 3.44 7.43 -19.19
C SER A 227 3.87 8.36 -18.07
N LEU A 228 4.68 7.78 -17.17
CA LEU A 228 5.37 8.43 -16.09
C LEU A 228 6.88 8.49 -16.44
N PRO A 229 7.35 9.60 -17.03
CA PRO A 229 8.77 9.76 -17.33
C PRO A 229 9.60 9.86 -16.04
N TYR A 230 10.87 9.47 -16.13
CA TYR A 230 11.79 9.66 -15.01
C TYR A 230 12.01 11.14 -14.74
N THR A 231 11.97 11.53 -13.46
CA THR A 231 12.34 12.87 -13.00
C THR A 231 13.75 12.93 -12.43
N LYS A 232 14.32 11.78 -12.09
CA LYS A 232 15.68 11.61 -11.57
C LYS A 232 16.66 11.20 -12.67
N LYS A 233 17.95 11.33 -12.37
CA LYS A 233 19.04 10.90 -13.22
C LYS A 233 19.81 9.77 -12.54
N ILE A 234 20.42 8.90 -13.33
CA ILE A 234 21.35 7.89 -12.82
C ILE A 234 22.46 8.59 -12.03
N ASN A 235 22.68 8.13 -10.81
CA ASN A 235 23.84 8.50 -10.02
C ASN A 235 24.80 7.30 -9.97
N PRO A 236 25.79 7.23 -10.87
CA PRO A 236 26.74 6.11 -10.92
C PRO A 236 27.65 6.01 -9.69
N ASN A 237 27.68 7.07 -8.90
CA ASN A 237 28.48 7.17 -7.68
C ASN A 237 27.60 7.14 -6.42
N TYR A 238 26.33 6.71 -6.57
CA TYR A 238 25.46 6.56 -5.42
C TYR A 238 26.07 5.60 -4.42
N LYS A 239 26.24 6.06 -3.20
CA LYS A 239 26.73 5.26 -2.06
C LYS A 239 25.81 5.52 -0.88
N VAL A 240 25.52 4.47 -0.15
CA VAL A 240 24.89 4.56 1.15
C VAL A 240 25.82 5.35 2.08
N SER A 241 25.30 6.38 2.74
CA SER A 241 26.10 7.25 3.62
C SER A 241 26.45 6.54 4.92
N GLU A 242 25.62 5.65 5.38
CA GLU A 242 25.77 4.97 6.66
C GLU A 242 26.33 3.56 6.52
N GLN A 243 27.18 3.17 7.50
CA GLN A 243 27.70 1.82 7.61
C GLN A 243 26.87 1.05 8.65
N PHE A 244 26.19 0.03 8.20
CA PHE A 244 25.47 -0.89 9.06
C PHE A 244 26.24 -2.20 9.21
N ASN A 245 25.97 -2.94 10.28
CA ASN A 245 26.41 -4.32 10.42
C ASN A 245 25.20 -5.25 10.28
N LYS A 246 25.44 -6.49 9.85
CA LYS A 246 24.39 -7.50 9.88
C LYS A 246 23.87 -7.68 11.31
N ASN A 247 22.54 -7.76 11.45
CA ASN A 247 21.78 -7.81 12.69
C ASN A 247 21.67 -6.48 13.46
N ASP A 248 22.20 -5.38 12.93
CA ASP A 248 21.88 -4.08 13.49
C ASP A 248 20.37 -3.85 13.45
N ILE A 249 19.81 -3.33 14.53
CA ILE A 249 18.43 -2.91 14.59
C ILE A 249 18.38 -1.46 14.16
N ILE A 250 17.59 -1.19 13.14
CA ILE A 250 17.33 0.17 12.69
C ILE A 250 15.91 0.59 13.02
N ARG A 251 15.74 1.88 13.29
CA ARG A 251 14.48 2.52 13.56
C ARG A 251 14.20 3.52 12.45
N PHE A 252 12.97 3.56 12.01
CA PHE A 252 12.46 4.55 11.07
C PHE A 252 11.60 5.56 11.81
N ASP A 253 12.10 6.79 11.91
CA ASP A 253 11.35 7.89 12.54
C ASP A 253 10.28 8.39 11.56
N LYS A 254 9.10 7.81 11.60
CA LYS A 254 7.99 8.20 10.71
C LYS A 254 7.17 9.38 11.23
N SER A 255 6.86 9.35 12.47
CA SER A 255 6.10 10.39 13.17
C SER A 255 6.19 10.14 14.66
N LEU A 256 5.68 11.07 15.47
CA LEU A 256 5.61 10.95 16.94
C LEU A 256 4.87 9.69 17.44
N PHE A 257 4.15 8.95 16.59
CA PHE A 257 3.22 7.90 17.00
C PHE A 257 3.52 6.49 16.48
N THR A 258 4.41 6.30 15.52
CA THR A 258 4.70 4.97 14.95
C THR A 258 6.17 4.80 14.64
N ASP A 259 6.89 4.16 15.55
CA ASP A 259 8.25 3.68 15.32
C ASP A 259 8.20 2.36 14.58
N HIS A 260 8.69 2.33 13.35
CA HIS A 260 8.97 1.08 12.66
C HIS A 260 10.40 0.64 12.95
N LYS A 261 10.55 -0.66 13.21
CA LYS A 261 11.86 -1.28 13.41
C LYS A 261 12.10 -2.33 12.35
N ALA A 262 13.32 -2.42 11.90
CA ALA A 262 13.78 -3.48 11.03
C ALA A 262 15.16 -3.96 11.46
N ILE A 263 15.56 -5.12 10.96
CA ILE A 263 16.87 -5.69 11.21
C ILE A 263 17.62 -5.69 9.89
N ILE A 264 18.89 -5.29 9.90
CA ILE A 264 19.78 -5.47 8.74
C ILE A 264 19.95 -6.97 8.53
N SER A 265 19.29 -7.51 7.51
CA SER A 265 19.33 -8.95 7.19
C SER A 265 20.62 -9.34 6.48
N GLY A 266 21.27 -8.39 5.81
CA GLY A 266 22.51 -8.60 5.07
C GLY A 266 22.74 -7.52 4.04
N TYR A 267 23.40 -7.91 2.96
CA TYR A 267 23.75 -7.05 1.84
C TYR A 267 23.41 -7.76 0.53
N ASP A 268 23.01 -7.00 -0.46
CA ASP A 268 22.86 -7.54 -1.80
C ASP A 268 24.21 -7.80 -2.50
N SER A 269 24.15 -8.24 -3.76
CA SER A 269 25.35 -8.54 -4.55
C SER A 269 26.29 -7.36 -4.79
N ASN A 270 25.82 -6.14 -4.56
CA ASN A 270 26.57 -4.89 -4.72
C ASN A 270 26.96 -4.24 -3.38
N GLY A 271 26.71 -4.93 -2.27
CA GLY A 271 26.98 -4.42 -0.94
C GLY A 271 25.93 -3.42 -0.43
N TYR A 272 24.73 -3.39 -1.03
CA TYR A 272 23.65 -2.54 -0.58
C TYR A 272 22.97 -3.15 0.64
N PRO A 273 22.75 -2.41 1.74
CA PRO A 273 22.10 -2.96 2.93
C PRO A 273 20.67 -3.39 2.67
N LEU A 274 20.30 -4.56 3.20
CA LEU A 274 18.97 -5.14 3.11
C LEU A 274 18.35 -5.25 4.49
N ILE A 275 17.04 -5.13 4.56
CA ILE A 275 16.27 -5.22 5.80
C ILE A 275 15.22 -6.32 5.77
N ASP A 276 15.00 -6.88 6.95
CA ASP A 276 13.83 -7.69 7.28
C ASP A 276 13.00 -6.97 8.34
N SER A 277 11.67 -7.02 8.23
CA SER A 277 10.77 -6.48 9.22
C SER A 277 9.49 -7.31 9.30
N ASN A 278 8.96 -7.47 10.52
CA ASN A 278 7.66 -8.08 10.73
C ASN A 278 6.52 -7.20 10.19
N SER A 279 6.72 -5.88 10.17
CA SER A 279 5.78 -4.97 9.52
C SER A 279 5.77 -5.26 8.02
N PHE A 280 4.58 -5.49 7.45
CA PHE A 280 4.40 -5.84 6.04
C PHE A 280 5.12 -7.13 5.59
N ASN A 281 5.57 -7.98 6.51
CA ASN A 281 6.36 -9.19 6.20
C ASN A 281 7.52 -8.90 5.23
N ILE A 282 8.23 -7.80 5.47
CA ILE A 282 9.36 -7.37 4.64
C ILE A 282 10.49 -8.40 4.75
N SER A 283 11.02 -8.81 3.60
CA SER A 283 12.18 -9.69 3.51
C SER A 283 13.17 -9.20 2.46
N ASN A 284 14.41 -8.98 2.89
CA ASN A 284 15.55 -8.54 2.07
C ASN A 284 15.30 -7.25 1.25
N MET A 285 14.47 -6.34 1.73
CA MET A 285 14.19 -5.09 1.02
C MET A 285 15.39 -4.13 1.16
N PRO A 286 15.76 -3.39 0.11
CA PRO A 286 16.72 -2.30 0.23
C PRO A 286 16.33 -1.34 1.36
N PHE A 287 17.26 -1.02 2.24
CA PHE A 287 16.98 -0.41 3.56
C PHE A 287 16.31 0.96 3.47
N ASP A 288 16.55 1.74 2.42
CA ASP A 288 16.02 3.09 2.20
C ASP A 288 14.89 3.14 1.16
N LEU A 289 14.41 1.99 0.70
CA LEU A 289 13.26 1.93 -0.19
C LEU A 289 11.99 2.25 0.60
N GLY A 290 11.38 3.38 0.31
CA GLY A 290 10.20 3.89 1.01
C GLY A 290 10.50 4.77 2.24
N TRP A 291 11.78 5.06 2.52
CA TRP A 291 12.19 5.82 3.69
C TRP A 291 13.24 6.88 3.32
N LYS A 292 13.14 8.04 3.94
CA LYS A 292 14.21 9.05 3.82
C LYS A 292 15.40 8.59 4.64
N GLU A 293 16.57 8.46 4.03
CA GLU A 293 17.80 7.99 4.70
C GLU A 293 18.08 8.74 6.02
N LYS A 294 17.82 10.06 6.05
CA LYS A 294 17.95 10.89 7.26
C LYS A 294 17.04 10.49 8.44
N ASN A 295 15.99 9.73 8.16
CA ASN A 295 15.03 9.26 9.17
C ASN A 295 15.37 7.84 9.66
N ILE A 296 16.44 7.24 9.14
CA ILE A 296 16.90 5.89 9.52
C ILE A 296 17.98 6.05 10.59
N LYS A 297 17.81 5.43 11.73
CA LYS A 297 18.74 5.50 12.86
C LYS A 297 19.02 4.12 13.44
N LEU A 298 20.25 3.89 13.87
CA LEU A 298 20.56 2.72 14.69
C LEU A 298 19.79 2.79 16.02
N SER A 299 19.20 1.68 16.39
CA SER A 299 18.54 1.51 17.68
C SER A 299 19.47 0.73 18.60
N TYR A 300 19.98 1.39 19.61
CA TYR A 300 20.78 0.79 20.67
C TYR A 300 19.91 0.27 21.79
#